data_f67beddbe1e7355b9d6a386565363608
#
_entry.id   f67beddbe1e7355b9d6a386565363608
#
_cell.length_a   1.000
_cell.length_b   1.000
_cell.length_c   1.000
_cell.angle_alpha   90.00
_cell.angle_beta   90.00
_cell.angle_gamma   90.00
#
_symmetry.space_group_name_H-M   'P 1'
#
loop_
_entity.id
_entity.type
_entity.pdbx_description
1 polymer ?
#
loop_
_entity_poly.entity_id
_entity_poly.type
_entity_poly.pdbx_seq_one_letter_code
_entity_poly.pdbx_strand_id
1 'polypeptide(L)'
;MRIVLIYNKPMFLNLSHLTVRYPGAERPAVDGVSLGLEAGDIGVLIGPSGCGKTTLLRAVAGLERASSGQVVLNKEVVSSADQHVAAEQRRIGMVFQDYALFPHLNIGRNVGFGIEHLPRAARAARVDEVLTLVGLEGMQARYPHELSGGQQQRVALARA
;
A
#
# COMPACT_ATOMS: atom_id res chain seq x y z
N MET A 1 -7.85 2.22 21.52
CA MET A 1 -8.78 2.77 20.50
C MET A 1 -9.87 1.72 20.26
N ARG A 2 -11.13 2.04 20.51
CA ARG A 2 -12.24 1.08 20.34
C ARG A 2 -13.05 1.52 19.11
N ILE A 3 -12.96 0.76 18.02
CA ILE A 3 -13.81 0.96 16.84
C ILE A 3 -14.78 -0.22 16.81
N VAL A 4 -16.07 0.04 16.97
CA VAL A 4 -17.13 -0.97 16.78
C VAL A 4 -17.86 -0.56 15.51
N LEU A 5 -17.65 -1.30 14.44
CA LEU A 5 -18.38 -1.17 13.19
C LEU A 5 -19.24 -2.44 13.01
N ILE A 6 -20.55 -2.26 12.91
CA ILE A 6 -21.49 -3.34 12.60
C ILE A 6 -21.77 -3.26 11.09
N TYR A 7 -21.27 -4.24 10.32
CA TYR A 7 -21.46 -4.30 8.86
C TYR A 7 -22.20 -5.55 8.45
N ASN A 8 -23.13 -5.39 7.52
CA ASN A 8 -23.95 -6.47 6.95
C ASN A 8 -23.59 -6.80 5.48
N LYS A 9 -22.46 -6.26 4.98
CA LYS A 9 -21.94 -6.52 3.63
C LYS A 9 -20.61 -7.27 3.69
N PRO A 10 -20.23 -8.03 2.66
CA PRO A 10 -18.97 -8.77 2.66
C PRO A 10 -17.78 -7.81 2.75
N MET A 11 -17.01 -7.90 3.82
CA MET A 11 -15.80 -7.10 4.01
C MET A 11 -14.74 -7.48 2.97
N PHE A 12 -14.14 -6.45 2.34
CA PHE A 12 -13.00 -6.62 1.45
C PHE A 12 -11.69 -6.77 2.23
N LEU A 13 -11.49 -5.94 3.26
CA LEU A 13 -10.39 -6.04 4.21
C LEU A 13 -10.97 -6.31 5.61
N ASN A 14 -10.46 -7.32 6.29
CA ASN A 14 -10.77 -7.59 7.68
C ASN A 14 -9.50 -7.89 8.47
N LEU A 15 -9.29 -7.14 9.55
CA LEU A 15 -8.26 -7.39 10.55
C LEU A 15 -8.94 -7.93 11.80
N SER A 16 -8.46 -9.06 12.33
CA SER A 16 -8.98 -9.67 13.55
C SER A 16 -7.85 -9.79 14.56
N HIS A 17 -7.90 -8.98 15.63
CA HIS A 17 -6.93 -8.95 16.74
C HIS A 17 -5.46 -8.93 16.26
N LEU A 18 -5.19 -8.20 15.17
CA LEU A 18 -3.87 -8.16 14.56
C LEU A 18 -2.85 -7.55 15.51
N THR A 19 -1.78 -8.30 15.75
CA THR A 19 -0.63 -7.86 16.54
C THR A 19 0.63 -7.99 15.70
N VAL A 20 1.46 -6.94 15.70
CA VAL A 20 2.78 -6.94 15.06
C VAL A 20 3.81 -6.51 16.09
N ARG A 21 4.82 -7.37 16.33
CA ARG A 21 5.92 -7.13 17.26
C ARG A 21 7.24 -7.29 16.53
N TYR A 22 8.11 -6.31 16.65
CA TYR A 22 9.47 -6.41 16.13
C TYR A 22 10.35 -7.23 17.08
N PRO A 23 11.35 -7.96 16.56
CA PRO A 23 12.31 -8.67 17.39
C PRO A 23 12.98 -7.75 18.41
N GLY A 24 13.03 -8.18 19.69
CA GLY A 24 13.62 -7.41 20.77
C GLY A 24 12.79 -6.24 21.31
N ALA A 25 11.62 -5.94 20.71
CA ALA A 25 10.76 -4.88 21.23
C ALA A 25 9.99 -5.35 22.49
N GLU A 26 9.99 -4.53 23.54
CA GLU A 26 9.22 -4.79 24.77
C GLU A 26 7.70 -4.77 24.51
N ARG A 27 7.26 -3.87 23.62
CA ARG A 27 5.84 -3.71 23.27
C ARG A 27 5.60 -3.93 21.78
N PRO A 28 4.44 -4.47 21.40
CA PRO A 28 4.08 -4.58 19.99
C PRO A 28 3.89 -3.19 19.38
N ALA A 29 4.27 -3.04 18.12
CA ALA A 29 4.01 -1.83 17.34
C ALA A 29 2.54 -1.71 16.93
N VAL A 30 1.87 -2.84 16.76
CA VAL A 30 0.41 -2.96 16.58
C VAL A 30 -0.08 -3.98 17.59
N ASP A 31 -1.10 -3.66 18.39
CA ASP A 31 -1.56 -4.47 19.51
C ASP A 31 -3.06 -4.74 19.41
N GLY A 32 -3.43 -5.97 19.02
CA GLY A 32 -4.79 -6.48 19.02
C GLY A 32 -5.79 -5.68 18.16
N VAL A 33 -5.36 -5.06 17.07
CA VAL A 33 -6.20 -4.20 16.23
C VAL A 33 -7.20 -5.02 15.44
N SER A 34 -8.48 -4.65 15.53
CA SER A 34 -9.56 -5.20 14.70
C SER A 34 -10.25 -4.08 13.95
N LEU A 35 -10.40 -4.23 12.63
CA LEU A 35 -11.16 -3.32 11.77
C LEU A 35 -11.61 -4.04 10.50
N GLY A 36 -12.65 -3.52 9.86
CA GLY A 36 -13.11 -3.99 8.55
C GLY A 36 -13.37 -2.84 7.60
N LEU A 37 -13.14 -3.08 6.31
CA LEU A 37 -13.50 -2.19 5.22
C LEU A 37 -14.22 -2.98 4.13
N GLU A 38 -15.29 -2.41 3.60
CA GLU A 38 -15.98 -2.94 2.42
C GLU A 38 -15.26 -2.53 1.13
N ALA A 39 -15.60 -3.17 0.01
CA ALA A 39 -15.11 -2.72 -1.28
C ALA A 39 -15.62 -1.31 -1.60
N GLY A 40 -14.70 -0.40 -1.95
CA GLY A 40 -14.98 1.01 -2.23
C GLY A 40 -14.91 1.94 -1.02
N ASP A 41 -14.72 1.43 0.20
CA ASP A 41 -14.55 2.26 1.39
C ASP A 41 -13.19 2.97 1.40
N ILE A 42 -13.15 4.11 2.07
CA ILE A 42 -11.94 4.84 2.41
C ILE A 42 -11.74 4.77 3.92
N GLY A 43 -10.68 4.08 4.36
CA GLY A 43 -10.28 4.02 5.76
C GLY A 43 -9.24 5.08 6.10
N VAL A 44 -9.39 5.78 7.23
CA VAL A 44 -8.42 6.77 7.70
C VAL A 44 -7.89 6.36 9.07
N LEU A 45 -6.55 6.23 9.19
CA LEU A 45 -5.85 5.95 10.45
C LEU A 45 -5.38 7.26 11.08
N ILE A 46 -5.91 7.62 12.24
CA ILE A 46 -5.57 8.84 12.98
C ILE A 46 -4.85 8.46 14.28
N GLY A 47 -3.79 9.19 14.61
CA GLY A 47 -3.04 9.00 15.85
C GLY A 47 -1.67 9.69 15.80
N PRO A 48 -0.99 9.84 16.96
CA PRO A 48 0.32 10.48 17.05
C PRO A 48 1.40 9.70 16.25
N SER A 49 2.55 10.35 16.04
CA SER A 49 3.71 9.68 15.45
C SER A 49 4.14 8.50 16.33
N GLY A 50 4.54 7.40 15.70
CA GLY A 50 5.01 6.19 16.42
C GLY A 50 3.90 5.28 16.97
N CYS A 51 2.60 5.60 16.81
CA CYS A 51 1.51 4.76 17.31
C CYS A 51 1.18 3.52 16.43
N GLY A 52 2.03 3.15 15.48
CA GLY A 52 1.90 1.92 14.70
C GLY A 52 1.12 2.02 13.39
N LYS A 53 0.66 3.21 12.93
CA LYS A 53 -0.10 3.35 11.67
C LYS A 53 0.64 2.78 10.45
N THR A 54 1.90 3.15 10.28
CA THR A 54 2.73 2.67 9.17
C THR A 54 2.97 1.16 9.26
N THR A 55 3.20 0.63 10.47
CA THR A 55 3.35 -0.81 10.70
C THR A 55 2.08 -1.57 10.35
N LEU A 56 0.90 -1.03 10.73
CA LEU A 56 -0.40 -1.62 10.36
C LEU A 56 -0.57 -1.68 8.83
N LEU A 57 -0.31 -0.57 8.12
CA LEU A 57 -0.39 -0.53 6.66
C LEU A 57 0.60 -1.50 6.00
N ARG A 58 1.83 -1.59 6.51
CA ARG A 58 2.83 -2.55 6.04
C ARG A 58 2.41 -4.00 6.27
N ALA A 59 1.79 -4.29 7.41
CA ALA A 59 1.28 -5.64 7.69
C ALA A 59 0.13 -6.02 6.74
N VAL A 60 -0.77 -5.09 6.44
CA VAL A 60 -1.82 -5.30 5.43
C VAL A 60 -1.22 -5.51 4.05
N ALA A 61 -0.21 -4.72 3.67
CA ALA A 61 0.48 -4.85 2.38
C ALA A 61 1.38 -6.09 2.26
N GLY A 62 1.67 -6.80 3.37
CA GLY A 62 2.54 -7.99 3.35
C GLY A 62 4.02 -7.71 3.51
N LEU A 63 4.38 -6.50 3.91
CA LEU A 63 5.76 -6.09 4.18
C LEU A 63 6.19 -6.37 5.64
N GLU A 64 5.21 -6.65 6.52
CA GLU A 64 5.46 -7.03 7.92
C GLU A 64 4.64 -8.28 8.25
N ARG A 65 5.19 -9.15 9.10
CA ARG A 65 4.50 -10.37 9.54
C ARG A 65 3.62 -10.10 10.76
N ALA A 66 2.43 -10.72 10.78
CA ALA A 66 1.62 -10.80 11.97
C ALA A 66 2.32 -11.69 13.02
N SER A 67 2.38 -11.21 14.27
CA SER A 67 2.80 -12.03 15.40
C SER A 67 1.62 -12.84 15.96
N SER A 68 0.40 -12.28 15.87
CA SER A 68 -0.86 -12.97 16.16
C SER A 68 -2.02 -12.24 15.49
N GLY A 69 -3.21 -12.85 15.54
CA GLY A 69 -4.37 -12.36 14.80
C GLY A 69 -4.26 -12.66 13.32
N GLN A 70 -5.05 -12.00 12.49
CA GLN A 70 -5.06 -12.28 11.06
C GLN A 70 -5.44 -11.06 10.22
N VAL A 71 -4.99 -11.09 8.95
CA VAL A 71 -5.39 -10.19 7.86
C VAL A 71 -6.11 -11.02 6.82
N VAL A 72 -7.34 -10.64 6.50
CA VAL A 72 -8.16 -11.24 5.44
C VAL A 72 -8.38 -10.21 4.34
N LEU A 73 -8.05 -10.55 3.12
CA LEU A 73 -8.30 -9.75 1.92
C LEU A 73 -9.21 -10.53 0.98
N ASN A 74 -10.29 -9.91 0.56
CA ASN A 74 -11.25 -10.52 -0.37
C ASN A 74 -11.62 -11.97 0.01
N LYS A 75 -11.92 -12.22 1.30
CA LYS A 75 -12.26 -13.52 1.92
C LYS A 75 -11.09 -14.52 2.05
N GLU A 76 -9.88 -14.16 1.64
CA GLU A 76 -8.69 -15.00 1.77
C GLU A 76 -7.83 -14.54 2.94
N VAL A 77 -7.37 -15.45 3.79
CA VAL A 77 -6.40 -15.15 4.85
C VAL A 77 -5.04 -14.94 4.18
N VAL A 78 -4.50 -13.72 4.26
CA VAL A 78 -3.20 -13.37 3.67
C VAL A 78 -2.10 -13.22 4.72
N SER A 79 -2.45 -13.13 6.01
CA SER A 79 -1.48 -13.13 7.11
C SER A 79 -2.12 -13.68 8.38
N SER A 80 -1.39 -14.53 9.07
CA SER A 80 -1.68 -15.02 10.42
C SER A 80 -0.36 -15.38 11.09
N ALA A 81 -0.39 -15.99 12.31
CA ALA A 81 0.81 -16.48 12.96
C ALA A 81 1.57 -17.53 12.09
N ASP A 82 0.80 -18.39 11.38
CA ASP A 82 1.33 -19.52 10.63
C ASP A 82 1.40 -19.29 9.12
N GLN A 83 0.71 -18.26 8.61
CA GLN A 83 0.61 -17.97 7.17
C GLN A 83 1.07 -16.55 6.85
N HIS A 84 1.83 -16.40 5.79
CA HIS A 84 2.21 -15.09 5.28
C HIS A 84 2.32 -15.12 3.75
N VAL A 85 1.34 -14.49 3.11
CA VAL A 85 1.37 -14.23 1.67
C VAL A 85 2.29 -13.02 1.42
N ALA A 86 3.26 -13.15 0.55
CA ALA A 86 4.21 -12.09 0.23
C ALA A 86 3.52 -10.88 -0.43
N ALA A 87 4.10 -9.68 -0.26
CA ALA A 87 3.50 -8.42 -0.70
C ALA A 87 3.14 -8.41 -2.19
N GLU A 88 4.02 -8.93 -3.04
CA GLU A 88 3.85 -9.02 -4.49
C GLU A 88 2.66 -9.91 -4.92
N GLN A 89 2.23 -10.82 -4.05
CA GLN A 89 1.09 -11.70 -4.31
C GLN A 89 -0.24 -11.14 -3.80
N ARG A 90 -0.23 -10.07 -2.97
CA ARG A 90 -1.45 -9.49 -2.39
C ARG A 90 -2.19 -8.54 -3.32
N ARG A 91 -1.57 -8.11 -4.41
CA ARG A 91 -2.15 -7.15 -5.37
C ARG A 91 -2.62 -5.85 -4.71
N ILE A 92 -1.84 -5.34 -3.76
CA ILE A 92 -2.09 -4.07 -3.07
C ILE A 92 -1.06 -3.06 -3.56
N GLY A 93 -1.50 -1.92 -4.08
CA GLY A 93 -0.63 -0.76 -4.30
C GLY A 93 -0.34 -0.07 -2.97
N MET A 94 0.92 0.32 -2.75
CA MET A 94 1.33 1.07 -1.57
C MET A 94 2.14 2.31 -1.97
N VAL A 95 1.74 3.47 -1.44
CA VAL A 95 2.51 4.71 -1.55
C VAL A 95 3.27 4.91 -0.25
N PHE A 96 4.61 4.96 -0.33
CA PHE A 96 5.49 5.19 0.80
C PHE A 96 5.61 6.67 1.13
N GLN A 97 5.98 7.00 2.37
CA GLN A 97 6.13 8.38 2.84
C GLN A 97 7.25 9.14 2.11
N ASP A 98 8.32 8.45 1.73
CA ASP A 98 9.45 8.94 0.94
C ASP A 98 9.25 8.74 -0.57
N TYR A 99 8.01 8.41 -0.98
CA TYR A 99 7.58 8.11 -2.34
C TYR A 99 8.25 6.87 -2.96
N ALA A 100 9.41 6.45 -2.49
CA ALA A 100 10.20 5.30 -2.96
C ALA A 100 10.34 5.23 -4.50
N LEU A 101 10.52 6.39 -5.15
CA LEU A 101 10.75 6.45 -6.60
C LEU A 101 12.17 5.95 -6.92
N PHE A 102 12.31 5.24 -8.03
CA PHE A 102 13.61 4.81 -8.53
C PHE A 102 14.36 6.02 -9.11
N PRO A 103 15.44 6.52 -8.47
CA PRO A 103 16.07 7.78 -8.87
C PRO A 103 16.80 7.69 -10.22
N HIS A 104 17.21 6.49 -10.63
CA HIS A 104 17.90 6.20 -11.89
C HIS A 104 16.94 5.94 -13.07
N LEU A 105 15.63 5.88 -12.83
CA LEU A 105 14.61 5.73 -13.85
C LEU A 105 13.87 7.05 -14.07
N ASN A 106 13.55 7.36 -15.33
CA ASN A 106 12.66 8.47 -15.63
C ASN A 106 11.21 8.18 -15.16
N ILE A 107 10.35 9.18 -15.18
CA ILE A 107 8.98 9.08 -14.68
C ILE A 107 8.17 8.03 -15.43
N GLY A 108 8.28 7.98 -16.76
CA GLY A 108 7.60 6.96 -17.56
C GLY A 108 7.99 5.53 -17.17
N ARG A 109 9.28 5.30 -16.87
CA ARG A 109 9.77 4.01 -16.40
C ARG A 109 9.38 3.72 -14.95
N ASN A 110 9.36 4.74 -14.09
CA ASN A 110 8.85 4.58 -12.72
C ASN A 110 7.40 4.11 -12.71
N VAL A 111 6.51 4.79 -13.45
CA VAL A 111 5.09 4.44 -13.54
C VAL A 111 4.89 3.10 -14.25
N GLY A 112 5.65 2.83 -15.31
CA GLY A 112 5.56 1.59 -16.08
C GLY A 112 6.24 0.38 -15.46
N PHE A 113 6.85 0.50 -14.26
CA PHE A 113 7.67 -0.56 -13.67
C PHE A 113 6.88 -1.84 -13.40
N GLY A 114 5.69 -1.72 -12.81
CA GLY A 114 4.83 -2.89 -12.49
C GLY A 114 4.18 -3.55 -13.71
N ILE A 115 4.24 -2.92 -14.88
CA ILE A 115 3.57 -3.38 -16.12
C ILE A 115 4.59 -3.69 -17.24
N GLU A 116 5.83 -4.04 -16.90
CA GLU A 116 6.87 -4.38 -17.89
C GLU A 116 6.54 -5.63 -18.72
N HIS A 117 5.67 -6.48 -18.23
CA HIS A 117 5.14 -7.65 -18.95
C HIS A 117 4.24 -7.28 -20.14
N LEU A 118 3.72 -6.04 -20.20
CA LEU A 118 2.89 -5.59 -21.32
C LEU A 118 3.74 -5.26 -22.57
N PRO A 119 3.17 -5.44 -23.78
CA PRO A 119 3.80 -4.96 -25.02
C PRO A 119 4.10 -3.47 -24.93
N ARG A 120 5.24 -3.05 -25.55
CA ARG A 120 5.76 -1.67 -25.44
C ARG A 120 4.70 -0.58 -25.73
N ALA A 121 3.90 -0.77 -26.78
CA ALA A 121 2.85 0.19 -27.14
C ALA A 121 1.74 0.29 -26.08
N ALA A 122 1.27 -0.85 -25.57
CA ALA A 122 0.23 -0.91 -24.54
C ALA A 122 0.74 -0.31 -23.21
N ARG A 123 2.00 -0.61 -22.83
CA ARG A 123 2.64 -0.02 -21.66
C ARG A 123 2.76 1.51 -21.78
N ALA A 124 3.20 2.02 -22.93
CA ALA A 124 3.31 3.46 -23.16
C ALA A 124 1.94 4.14 -23.05
N ALA A 125 0.91 3.60 -23.70
CA ALA A 125 -0.44 4.14 -23.62
C ALA A 125 -0.98 4.15 -22.18
N ARG A 126 -0.74 3.10 -21.40
CA ARG A 126 -1.16 3.03 -20.00
C ARG A 126 -0.42 4.03 -19.12
N VAL A 127 0.88 4.22 -19.34
CA VAL A 127 1.68 5.25 -18.64
C VAL A 127 1.16 6.64 -18.93
N ASP A 128 0.86 6.96 -20.19
CA ASP A 128 0.33 8.26 -20.60
C ASP A 128 -1.05 8.52 -19.99
N GLU A 129 -1.94 7.54 -20.02
CA GLU A 129 -3.26 7.61 -19.39
C GLU A 129 -3.16 7.94 -17.89
N VAL A 130 -2.33 7.20 -17.16
CA VAL A 130 -2.22 7.38 -15.69
C VAL A 130 -1.54 8.70 -15.35
N LEU A 131 -0.53 9.13 -16.11
CA LEU A 131 0.11 10.45 -15.92
C LEU A 131 -0.87 11.58 -16.18
N THR A 132 -1.74 11.46 -17.17
CA THR A 132 -2.82 12.43 -17.42
C THR A 132 -3.79 12.49 -16.25
N LEU A 133 -4.21 11.34 -15.70
CA LEU A 133 -5.10 11.27 -14.52
C LEU A 133 -4.55 12.01 -13.30
N VAL A 134 -3.22 11.99 -13.10
CA VAL A 134 -2.59 12.68 -11.97
C VAL A 134 -2.08 14.09 -12.34
N GLY A 135 -2.40 14.62 -13.54
CA GLY A 135 -2.02 15.96 -13.98
C GLY A 135 -0.51 16.14 -14.19
N LEU A 136 0.16 15.13 -14.75
CA LEU A 136 1.59 15.10 -15.08
C LEU A 136 1.85 14.71 -16.54
N GLU A 137 0.92 15.08 -17.43
CA GLU A 137 1.05 14.85 -18.87
C GLU A 137 2.34 15.46 -19.42
N GLY A 138 3.01 14.74 -20.32
CA GLY A 138 4.25 15.19 -20.96
C GLY A 138 5.51 15.07 -20.07
N MET A 139 5.40 14.54 -18.84
CA MET A 139 6.55 14.44 -17.93
C MET A 139 7.29 13.10 -17.98
N GLN A 140 6.97 12.21 -18.92
CA GLN A 140 7.50 10.85 -19.00
C GLN A 140 9.04 10.79 -19.05
N ALA A 141 9.68 11.76 -19.73
CA ALA A 141 11.12 11.79 -19.92
C ALA A 141 11.90 12.36 -18.72
N ARG A 142 11.23 13.08 -17.80
CA ARG A 142 11.87 13.68 -16.62
C ARG A 142 12.29 12.62 -15.60
N TYR A 143 13.20 13.01 -14.71
CA TYR A 143 13.65 12.19 -13.58
C TYR A 143 13.05 12.69 -12.25
N PRO A 144 13.01 11.84 -11.20
CA PRO A 144 12.44 12.24 -9.90
C PRO A 144 13.04 13.52 -9.31
N HIS A 145 14.34 13.74 -9.45
CA HIS A 145 15.03 14.93 -8.92
C HIS A 145 14.65 16.23 -9.64
N GLU A 146 14.02 16.16 -10.81
CA GLU A 146 13.55 17.32 -11.57
C GLU A 146 12.12 17.73 -11.18
N LEU A 147 11.47 16.99 -10.25
CA LEU A 147 10.09 17.19 -9.84
C LEU A 147 10.02 17.76 -8.43
N SER A 148 9.00 18.62 -8.19
CA SER A 148 8.64 19.03 -6.83
C SER A 148 8.14 17.84 -6.00
N GLY A 149 8.19 17.93 -4.65
CA GLY A 149 7.69 16.87 -3.76
C GLY A 149 6.25 16.47 -4.05
N GLY A 150 5.35 17.43 -4.32
CA GLY A 150 3.97 17.14 -4.70
C GLY A 150 3.83 16.43 -6.06
N GLN A 151 4.73 16.71 -7.01
CA GLN A 151 4.78 15.99 -8.27
C GLN A 151 5.30 14.55 -8.07
N GLN A 152 6.37 14.38 -7.26
CA GLN A 152 6.89 13.05 -6.90
C GLN A 152 5.81 12.19 -6.21
N GLN A 153 5.02 12.78 -5.30
CA GLN A 153 3.90 12.09 -4.66
C GLN A 153 2.87 11.60 -5.67
N ARG A 154 2.53 12.45 -6.67
CA ARG A 154 1.59 12.07 -7.74
C ARG A 154 2.17 10.98 -8.66
N VAL A 155 3.47 10.98 -8.92
CA VAL A 155 4.15 9.87 -9.63
C VAL A 155 4.09 8.58 -8.81
N ALA A 156 4.32 8.64 -7.51
CA ALA A 156 4.21 7.46 -6.64
C ALA A 156 2.78 6.88 -6.61
N LEU A 157 1.77 7.75 -6.62
CA LEU A 157 0.36 7.34 -6.75
C LEU A 157 0.10 6.71 -8.13
N ALA A 158 0.62 7.28 -9.20
CA ALA A 158 0.48 6.76 -10.55
C ALA A 158 1.16 5.39 -10.75
N ARG A 159 2.22 5.10 -9.98
CA ARG A 159 2.93 3.81 -10.01
C ARG A 159 2.20 2.71 -9.22
N ALA A 160 1.52 3.06 -8.10
CA ALA A 160 0.80 2.14 -7.22
C ALA A 160 -0.51 1.65 -7.84
#